data_aa6f9651436af5a95dec9e127dd5214d
#
_entry.id   aa6f9651436af5a95dec9e127dd5214d
#
_cell.length_a   1.000
_cell.length_b   1.000
_cell.length_c   1.000
_cell.angle_alpha   90.00
_cell.angle_beta   90.00
_cell.angle_gamma   90.00
#
_symmetry.space_group_name_H-M   'P 1'
#
loop_
_entity.id
_entity.type
_entity.pdbx_description
1 polymer ?
#
loop_
_entity_poly.entity_id
_entity_poly.type
_entity_poly.pdbx_seq_one_letter_code
_entity_poly.pdbx_strand_id
1 'polypeptide(L)'
;NRSQEKIQPLIERFNNLTTNNSMIDNIDHFEDDIDIVINATSAGFSGAFNWYRDLNLSKKTFFYDLSYTKDNSKTPFINWAIQYSNNYSDGFGMLINQAALSFELWTGIMPETTINKSDLMDD
;
A
#
# COMPACT_ATOMS: atom_id res chain seq x y z
N ASN A 1 -4.21 -0.49 -11.51
CA ASN A 1 -3.51 0.30 -12.54
C ASN A 1 -4.44 1.37 -13.10
N ARG A 2 -3.92 2.58 -13.34
CA ARG A 2 -4.70 3.70 -13.89
C ARG A 2 -5.18 3.44 -15.34
N SER A 3 -4.44 2.64 -16.08
CA SER A 3 -4.73 2.30 -17.47
C SER A 3 -5.26 0.88 -17.54
N GLN A 4 -6.55 0.73 -17.80
CA GLN A 4 -7.20 -0.59 -17.86
C GLN A 4 -6.64 -1.48 -18.98
N GLU A 5 -6.25 -0.89 -20.11
CA GLU A 5 -5.65 -1.61 -21.23
C GLU A 5 -4.31 -2.29 -20.90
N LYS A 6 -3.67 -1.90 -19.80
CA LYS A 6 -2.42 -2.50 -19.31
C LYS A 6 -2.63 -3.61 -18.29
N ILE A 7 -3.84 -3.79 -17.81
CA ILE A 7 -4.14 -4.79 -16.77
C ILE A 7 -4.05 -6.20 -17.35
N GLN A 8 -4.74 -6.46 -18.45
CA GLN A 8 -4.81 -7.79 -19.05
C GLN A 8 -3.43 -8.36 -19.45
N PRO A 9 -2.56 -7.63 -20.17
CA PRO A 9 -1.21 -8.10 -20.47
C PRO A 9 -0.35 -8.38 -19.22
N LEU A 10 -0.59 -7.63 -18.14
CA LEU A 10 0.12 -7.83 -16.88
C LEU A 10 -0.34 -9.14 -16.20
N ILE A 11 -1.64 -9.38 -16.14
CA ILE A 11 -2.23 -10.61 -15.61
C ILE A 11 -1.69 -11.83 -16.36
N GLU A 12 -1.75 -11.82 -17.68
CA GLU A 12 -1.25 -12.90 -18.53
C GLU A 12 0.23 -13.20 -18.29
N ARG A 13 1.04 -12.13 -18.20
CA ARG A 13 2.48 -12.27 -17.94
C ARG A 13 2.76 -12.94 -16.60
N PHE A 14 2.08 -12.54 -15.53
CA PHE A 14 2.34 -13.08 -14.20
C PHE A 14 1.75 -14.47 -14.03
N ASN A 15 0.56 -14.76 -14.54
CA ASN A 15 -0.02 -16.09 -14.48
C ASN A 15 0.80 -17.14 -15.25
N ASN A 16 1.48 -16.74 -16.31
CA ASN A 16 2.41 -17.61 -17.04
C ASN A 16 3.73 -17.87 -16.28
N LEU A 17 4.08 -17.02 -15.31
CA LEU A 17 5.31 -17.16 -14.50
C LEU A 17 5.06 -17.91 -13.19
N THR A 18 3.83 -17.99 -12.72
CA THR A 18 3.49 -18.65 -11.46
C THR A 18 3.28 -20.14 -11.68
N THR A 19 4.11 -20.95 -11.04
CA THR A 19 3.99 -22.43 -11.05
C THR A 19 3.07 -22.97 -9.95
N ASN A 20 2.60 -22.12 -9.05
CA ASN A 20 1.74 -22.44 -7.93
C ASN A 20 0.29 -22.00 -8.20
N ASN A 21 -0.67 -22.52 -7.43
CA ASN A 21 -2.10 -22.18 -7.52
C ASN A 21 -2.46 -20.70 -7.22
N SER A 22 -1.49 -19.80 -7.31
CA SER A 22 -1.70 -18.36 -7.15
C SER A 22 -2.26 -17.80 -8.45
N MET A 23 -3.46 -17.29 -8.41
CA MET A 23 -4.10 -16.62 -9.54
C MET A 23 -3.99 -15.11 -9.36
N ILE A 24 -3.59 -14.41 -10.42
CA ILE A 24 -3.65 -12.95 -10.50
C ILE A 24 -4.79 -12.61 -11.44
N ASP A 25 -5.70 -11.77 -10.96
CA ASP A 25 -6.86 -11.36 -11.74
C ASP A 25 -7.16 -9.86 -11.54
N ASN A 26 -8.06 -9.34 -12.35
CA ASN A 26 -8.61 -8.01 -12.16
C ASN A 26 -9.52 -8.02 -10.92
N ILE A 27 -9.41 -7.00 -10.09
CA ILE A 27 -10.26 -6.81 -8.90
C ILE A 27 -11.76 -6.79 -9.26
N ASP A 28 -12.09 -6.47 -10.51
CA ASP A 28 -13.45 -6.47 -11.04
C ASP A 28 -14.11 -7.85 -11.04
N HIS A 29 -13.29 -8.91 -11.00
CA HIS A 29 -13.74 -10.29 -11.01
C HIS A 29 -13.65 -10.94 -9.62
N PHE A 30 -13.25 -10.17 -8.60
CA PHE A 30 -12.98 -10.69 -7.28
C PHE A 30 -14.22 -10.56 -6.39
N GLU A 31 -14.78 -11.68 -5.96
CA GLU A 31 -15.99 -11.77 -5.12
C GLU A 31 -15.68 -12.28 -3.69
N ASP A 32 -14.47 -12.78 -3.47
CA ASP A 32 -14.07 -13.34 -2.18
C ASP A 32 -13.77 -12.27 -1.13
N ASP A 33 -13.70 -12.69 0.14
CA ASP A 33 -13.27 -11.84 1.24
C ASP A 33 -11.83 -11.35 1.03
N ILE A 34 -11.59 -10.08 1.27
CA ILE A 34 -10.29 -9.46 1.10
C ILE A 34 -9.59 -9.32 2.45
N ASP A 35 -8.46 -9.99 2.61
CA ASP A 35 -7.64 -9.91 3.81
C ASP A 35 -6.79 -8.64 3.84
N ILE A 36 -6.20 -8.25 2.69
CA ILE A 36 -5.28 -7.12 2.60
C ILE A 36 -5.59 -6.28 1.36
N VAL A 37 -5.66 -4.96 1.55
CA VAL A 37 -5.74 -3.98 0.46
C VAL A 37 -4.50 -3.09 0.50
N ILE A 38 -3.74 -3.07 -0.58
CA ILE A 38 -2.53 -2.26 -0.70
C ILE A 38 -2.75 -1.17 -1.76
N ASN A 39 -2.68 0.10 -1.36
CA ASN A 39 -2.64 1.22 -2.28
C ASN A 39 -1.20 1.50 -2.74
N ALA A 40 -0.85 1.01 -3.91
CA ALA A 40 0.43 1.29 -4.59
C ALA A 40 0.25 2.31 -5.73
N THR A 41 -0.76 3.15 -5.67
CA THR A 41 -1.08 4.13 -6.70
C THR A 41 -0.85 5.55 -6.19
N SER A 42 -0.83 6.51 -7.10
CA SER A 42 -0.85 7.94 -6.75
C SER A 42 -2.27 8.46 -6.48
N ALA A 43 -3.27 7.60 -6.38
CA ALA A 43 -4.63 7.99 -6.09
C ALA A 43 -4.71 8.60 -4.67
N GLY A 44 -5.32 9.75 -4.58
CA GLY A 44 -5.45 10.48 -3.32
C GLY A 44 -4.39 11.55 -3.06
N PHE A 45 -3.29 11.62 -3.82
CA PHE A 45 -2.30 12.71 -3.66
C PHE A 45 -2.87 14.10 -3.92
N SER A 46 -3.88 14.20 -4.79
CA SER A 46 -4.48 15.46 -5.21
C SER A 46 -5.89 15.69 -4.66
N GLY A 47 -6.32 14.95 -3.65
CA GLY A 47 -7.66 15.10 -3.10
C GLY A 47 -8.19 13.85 -2.41
N ALA A 48 -9.51 13.72 -2.29
CA ALA A 48 -10.14 12.58 -1.66
C ALA A 48 -9.89 11.29 -2.48
N PHE A 49 -9.65 10.21 -1.77
CA PHE A 49 -9.62 8.88 -2.35
C PHE A 49 -11.07 8.37 -2.45
N ASN A 50 -11.50 8.04 -3.65
CA ASN A 50 -12.81 7.45 -3.89
C ASN A 50 -12.65 6.12 -4.61
N TRP A 51 -13.08 5.05 -3.98
CA TRP A 51 -13.19 3.75 -4.62
C TRP A 51 -14.60 3.59 -5.20
N TYR A 52 -14.68 3.20 -6.44
CA TYR A 52 -15.93 3.18 -7.21
C TYR A 52 -16.66 1.82 -7.20
N ARG A 53 -16.18 0.85 -6.43
CA ARG A 53 -16.72 -0.50 -6.37
C ARG A 53 -16.96 -0.95 -4.94
N ASP A 54 -17.97 -1.77 -4.79
CA ASP A 54 -18.19 -2.51 -3.55
C ASP A 54 -17.22 -3.70 -3.53
N LEU A 55 -16.34 -3.69 -2.55
CA LEU A 55 -15.43 -4.79 -2.25
C LEU A 55 -15.95 -5.52 -1.01
N ASN A 56 -15.73 -6.83 -0.94
CA ASN A 56 -16.06 -7.61 0.24
C ASN A 56 -15.03 -7.36 1.36
N LEU A 57 -15.16 -6.22 2.00
CA LEU A 57 -14.28 -5.73 3.06
C LEU A 57 -14.90 -6.00 4.43
N SER A 58 -14.07 -6.36 5.38
CA SER A 58 -14.46 -6.65 6.76
C SER A 58 -13.64 -5.86 7.77
N LYS A 59 -14.05 -5.91 9.04
CA LYS A 59 -13.27 -5.33 10.14
C LYS A 59 -11.91 -5.99 10.34
N LYS A 60 -11.66 -7.14 9.72
CA LYS A 60 -10.37 -7.85 9.75
C LYS A 60 -9.45 -7.44 8.61
N THR A 61 -9.98 -6.87 7.53
CA THR A 61 -9.20 -6.42 6.37
C THR A 61 -8.12 -5.45 6.84
N PHE A 62 -6.89 -5.69 6.43
CA PHE A 62 -5.76 -4.79 6.67
C PHE A 62 -5.54 -3.88 5.47
N PHE A 63 -5.40 -2.58 5.71
CA PHE A 63 -5.17 -1.58 4.68
C PHE A 63 -3.75 -1.03 4.77
N TYR A 64 -3.03 -1.06 3.66
CA TYR A 64 -1.68 -0.54 3.57
C TYR A 64 -1.58 0.52 2.48
N ASP A 65 -1.21 1.74 2.84
CA ASP A 65 -0.92 2.79 1.87
C ASP A 65 0.59 2.92 1.68
N LEU A 66 1.11 2.79 0.46
CA LEU A 66 2.53 3.05 0.20
C LEU A 66 2.88 4.55 0.36
N SER A 67 1.88 5.41 0.36
CA SER A 67 2.04 6.84 0.63
C SER A 67 2.01 7.12 2.14
N TYR A 68 2.53 8.25 2.52
CA TYR A 68 2.47 8.79 3.89
C TYR A 68 2.33 10.32 3.84
N THR A 69 1.85 10.89 4.94
CA THR A 69 1.76 12.34 5.12
C THR A 69 2.91 12.85 5.99
N LYS A 70 3.29 14.09 5.78
CA LYS A 70 4.36 14.72 6.57
C LYS A 70 3.90 15.12 7.98
N ASP A 71 2.66 15.50 8.15
CA ASP A 71 2.07 16.12 9.36
C ASP A 71 1.35 15.15 10.29
N ASN A 72 1.64 13.86 10.23
CA ASN A 72 0.94 12.81 10.98
C ASN A 72 -0.57 12.69 10.68
N SER A 73 -1.11 13.43 9.74
CA SER A 73 -2.48 13.21 9.26
C SER A 73 -2.60 11.86 8.55
N LYS A 74 -3.82 11.38 8.41
CA LYS A 74 -4.06 10.18 7.61
C LYS A 74 -4.08 10.53 6.13
N THR A 75 -3.53 9.66 5.30
CA THR A 75 -3.66 9.79 3.85
C THR A 75 -5.13 9.69 3.42
N PRO A 76 -5.50 10.22 2.24
CA PRO A 76 -6.86 10.07 1.73
C PRO A 76 -7.31 8.60 1.60
N PHE A 77 -6.41 7.68 1.24
CA PHE A 77 -6.70 6.26 1.23
C PHE A 77 -7.01 5.72 2.62
N ILE A 78 -6.22 6.05 3.63
CA ILE A 78 -6.47 5.63 5.02
C ILE A 78 -7.76 6.23 5.55
N ASN A 79 -8.09 7.50 5.23
CA ASN A 79 -9.35 8.12 5.59
C ASN A 79 -10.57 7.40 4.98
N TRP A 80 -10.42 6.84 3.79
CA TRP A 80 -11.43 5.98 3.20
C TRP A 80 -11.47 4.61 3.89
N ALA A 81 -10.31 3.99 4.15
CA ALA A 81 -10.17 2.64 4.71
C ALA A 81 -10.77 2.50 6.11
N ILE A 82 -10.66 3.51 6.96
CA ILE A 82 -11.17 3.48 8.35
C ILE A 82 -12.70 3.35 8.45
N GLN A 83 -13.43 3.54 7.36
CA GLN A 83 -14.86 3.28 7.31
C GLN A 83 -15.17 1.77 7.41
N TYR A 84 -14.20 0.93 7.05
CA TYR A 84 -14.33 -0.54 7.04
C TYR A 84 -13.58 -1.19 8.19
N SER A 85 -12.34 -0.79 8.43
CA SER A 85 -11.47 -1.39 9.45
C SER A 85 -10.50 -0.37 10.04
N ASN A 86 -10.14 -0.59 11.32
CA ASN A 86 -9.08 0.17 11.99
C ASN A 86 -7.70 -0.49 11.84
N ASN A 87 -7.60 -1.57 11.05
CA ASN A 87 -6.34 -2.25 10.78
C ASN A 87 -5.67 -1.61 9.56
N TYR A 88 -4.81 -0.65 9.78
CA TYR A 88 -4.12 0.02 8.69
C TYR A 88 -2.69 0.44 9.06
N SER A 89 -1.87 0.66 8.04
CA SER A 89 -0.57 1.31 8.13
C SER A 89 -0.33 2.17 6.89
N ASP A 90 0.51 3.18 7.04
CA ASP A 90 1.01 3.98 5.92
C ASP A 90 2.46 3.62 5.54
N GLY A 91 2.99 4.24 4.49
CA GLY A 91 4.30 3.94 3.92
C GLY A 91 5.49 4.49 4.71
N PHE A 92 5.26 5.20 5.82
CA PHE A 92 6.37 5.81 6.57
C PHE A 92 7.33 4.76 7.13
N GLY A 93 6.80 3.70 7.76
CA GLY A 93 7.62 2.61 8.26
C GLY A 93 8.43 1.90 7.16
N MET A 94 7.83 1.75 5.97
CA MET A 94 8.54 1.21 4.81
C MET A 94 9.68 2.12 4.37
N LEU A 95 9.47 3.44 4.34
CA LEU A 95 10.51 4.42 4.01
C LEU A 95 11.72 4.29 4.94
N ILE A 96 11.49 4.26 6.25
CA ILE A 96 12.56 4.15 7.25
C ILE A 96 13.32 2.83 7.11
N ASN A 97 12.61 1.72 7.01
CA ASN A 97 13.25 0.41 6.92
C ASN A 97 14.06 0.23 5.63
N GLN A 98 13.57 0.69 4.49
CA GLN A 98 14.34 0.63 3.24
C GLN A 98 15.58 1.53 3.28
N ALA A 99 15.49 2.71 3.91
CA ALA A 99 16.63 3.59 4.08
C ALA A 99 17.69 2.96 5.01
N ALA A 100 17.26 2.35 6.11
CA ALA A 100 18.15 1.65 7.05
C ALA A 100 18.88 0.48 6.39
N LEU A 101 18.18 -0.35 5.63
CA LEU A 101 18.79 -1.46 4.87
C LEU A 101 19.79 -0.97 3.82
N SER A 102 19.46 0.14 3.13
CA SER A 102 20.39 0.75 2.18
C SER A 102 21.65 1.29 2.87
N PHE A 103 21.48 1.94 4.01
CA PHE A 103 22.61 2.44 4.82
C PHE A 103 23.49 1.30 5.31
N GLU A 104 22.89 0.22 5.82
CA GLU A 104 23.62 -0.97 6.23
C GLU A 104 24.42 -1.58 5.08
N LEU A 105 23.81 -1.67 3.89
CA LEU A 105 24.49 -2.20 2.70
C LEU A 105 25.73 -1.37 2.32
N TRP A 106 25.67 -0.06 2.50
CA TRP A 106 26.77 0.85 2.12
C TRP A 106 27.86 0.96 3.20
N THR A 107 27.49 0.86 4.46
CA THR A 107 28.41 1.14 5.59
C THR A 107 28.76 -0.08 6.42
N GLY A 108 28.01 -1.16 6.30
CA GLY A 108 28.09 -2.33 7.18
C GLY A 108 27.50 -2.11 8.58
N ILE A 109 26.79 -1.00 8.80
CA ILE A 109 26.22 -0.63 10.09
C ILE A 109 24.69 -0.47 9.94
N MET A 110 23.91 -1.25 10.69
CA MET A 110 22.47 -1.06 10.76
C MET A 110 22.16 0.13 11.68
N PRO A 111 21.53 1.19 11.17
CA PRO A 111 21.11 2.31 11.99
C PRO A 111 19.87 1.98 12.82
N GLU A 112 19.61 2.77 13.84
CA GLU A 112 18.34 2.70 14.59
C GLU A 112 17.18 3.16 13.68
N THR A 113 16.05 2.44 13.75
CA THR A 113 14.85 2.69 12.93
C THR A 113 13.67 3.24 13.72
N THR A 114 13.85 3.47 15.04
CA THR A 114 12.84 4.07 15.92
C THR A 114 12.80 5.58 15.74
N ILE A 115 12.24 6.03 14.61
CA ILE A 115 12.16 7.44 14.25
C ILE A 115 10.69 7.84 14.16
N ASN A 116 10.33 8.98 14.77
CA ASN A 116 9.00 9.58 14.61
C ASN A 116 8.99 10.51 13.39
N LYS A 117 7.82 10.68 12.79
CA LYS A 117 7.66 11.63 11.66
C LYS A 117 8.07 13.04 12.03
N SER A 118 7.80 13.47 13.28
CA SER A 118 8.20 14.78 13.81
C SER A 118 9.71 15.01 13.74
N ASP A 119 10.49 13.95 13.94
CA ASP A 119 11.96 14.06 14.00
C ASP A 119 12.59 14.35 12.62
N LEU A 120 11.83 14.16 11.54
CA LEU A 120 12.25 14.45 10.17
C LEU A 120 11.77 15.82 9.65
N MET A 121 11.09 16.59 10.49
CA MET A 121 10.38 17.81 10.08
C MET A 121 11.04 19.10 10.57
N ASP A 122 12.04 19.01 11.40
CA ASP A 122 12.68 20.17 12.07
C ASP A 122 13.81 20.79 11.24
N ASP A 123 13.63 20.90 9.88
CA ASP A 123 14.52 21.71 9.02
C ASP A 123 13.73 22.69 8.17
#